data_a29510019086f4a3015291d58c808f72
#
_entry.id   a29510019086f4a3015291d58c808f72
#
_cell.length_a   1.000
_cell.length_b   1.000
_cell.length_c   1.000
_cell.angle_alpha   90.00
_cell.angle_beta   90.00
_cell.angle_gamma   90.00
#
_symmetry.space_group_name_H-M   'P 1'
#
loop_
_entity.id
_entity.type
_entity.pdbx_description
1 polymer ?
#
loop_
_entity_poly.entity_id
_entity_poly.type
_entity_poly.pdbx_seq_one_letter_code
_entity_poly.pdbx_strand_id
1 'polypeptide(L)'
;MKSAIRFVLTLLLLHGSIDADDVSASPPLKEARSDYFVIYTTAHAGPSPSKVLTLCEELRSELCRVWGLAHRAKKWDPLCEIVVHTSAASYLASVGPEAAQTRGCSRIELHNGKVSRRRIDLQMDVDGSLSALAHELTHVVLADRFHGKPPAHWLDEGIATLADSRAKQLLHERDCQDALSSGHALPLQQLLNLEGFTSPAQMPAFYGQSLSLVSMLARQRTPQQLIDFAVDARDSGYPFALKKHYNINSVAELDVKWRAHAKASRHVGPSSPVLIASLRP
;
A
#
# COMPACT_ATOMS: atom_id res chain seq x y z
N MET A 1 -0.30 22.79 -21.54
CA MET A 1 -1.02 21.52 -21.37
C MET A 1 -0.64 21.00 -19.98
N LYS A 2 -1.57 20.99 -19.01
CA LYS A 2 -1.30 20.61 -17.62
C LYS A 2 -1.57 19.10 -17.51
N SER A 3 -0.52 18.31 -17.36
CA SER A 3 -0.61 16.86 -17.20
C SER A 3 -1.18 16.55 -15.83
N ALA A 4 -2.34 15.90 -15.76
CA ALA A 4 -2.85 15.27 -14.56
C ALA A 4 -2.12 13.93 -14.41
N ILE A 5 -1.28 13.82 -13.39
CA ILE A 5 -0.62 12.56 -13.05
C ILE A 5 -1.64 11.74 -12.23
N ARG A 6 -2.16 10.68 -12.83
CA ARG A 6 -3.00 9.71 -12.15
C ARG A 6 -2.12 8.66 -11.52
N PHE A 7 -2.17 8.55 -10.21
CA PHE A 7 -1.61 7.41 -9.48
C PHE A 7 -2.72 6.39 -9.31
N VAL A 8 -2.63 5.32 -10.07
CA VAL A 8 -3.33 4.08 -9.78
C VAL A 8 -2.26 3.17 -9.21
N LEU A 9 -2.25 3.06 -7.89
CA LEU A 9 -1.43 2.07 -7.19
C LEU A 9 -2.16 0.74 -7.24
N THR A 10 -2.33 0.26 -8.41
CA THR A 10 -2.70 -1.12 -8.71
C THR A 10 -2.05 -1.43 -10.03
N LEU A 11 -1.34 -2.50 -10.05
CA LEU A 11 -0.85 -3.20 -11.22
C LEU A 11 -1.49 -2.77 -12.54
N LEU A 12 -0.93 -1.80 -13.26
CA LEU A 12 -1.47 -1.43 -14.56
C LEU A 12 -0.42 -1.12 -15.59
N LEU A 13 -0.40 -2.01 -16.55
CA LEU A 13 -0.04 -1.71 -17.92
C LEU A 13 -1.26 -2.05 -18.78
N LEU A 14 -1.87 -1.05 -19.40
CA LEU A 14 -2.34 -1.00 -20.76
C LEU A 14 -3.45 0.04 -20.92
N HIS A 15 -3.25 0.95 -21.89
CA HIS A 15 -4.17 2.00 -22.27
C HIS A 15 -5.39 1.40 -22.98
N GLY A 16 -6.57 1.70 -22.48
CA GLY A 16 -7.82 1.51 -23.18
C GLY A 16 -8.82 2.54 -22.70
N SER A 17 -9.12 3.52 -23.56
CA SER A 17 -10.22 4.45 -23.33
C SER A 17 -11.53 3.65 -23.40
N ILE A 18 -12.28 3.63 -22.31
CA ILE A 18 -13.66 3.11 -22.32
C ILE A 18 -14.58 4.30 -22.09
N ASP A 19 -15.43 4.55 -23.08
CA ASP A 19 -16.51 5.52 -23.04
C ASP A 19 -17.50 5.14 -21.92
N ALA A 20 -17.87 6.17 -21.14
CA ALA A 20 -18.81 6.04 -20.04
C ALA A 20 -20.22 6.30 -20.55
N ASP A 21 -20.91 5.24 -20.97
CA ASP A 21 -22.37 5.25 -21.10
C ASP A 21 -22.90 3.82 -21.00
N ASP A 22 -23.18 3.37 -19.79
CA ASP A 22 -24.31 2.50 -19.43
C ASP A 22 -24.45 2.45 -17.89
N VAL A 23 -25.16 3.41 -17.33
CA VAL A 23 -25.47 3.43 -15.89
C VAL A 23 -26.77 2.62 -15.70
N SER A 24 -26.65 1.32 -15.61
CA SER A 24 -27.64 0.49 -14.93
C SER A 24 -27.76 0.99 -13.48
N ALA A 25 -28.97 1.35 -13.05
CA ALA A 25 -29.24 1.94 -11.74
C ALA A 25 -28.67 1.06 -10.63
N SER A 26 -27.54 1.48 -10.09
CA SER A 26 -26.91 0.82 -8.93
C SER A 26 -27.85 0.88 -7.74
N PRO A 27 -27.95 -0.19 -6.92
CA PRO A 27 -28.81 -0.19 -5.74
C PRO A 27 -28.42 0.97 -4.81
N PRO A 28 -29.39 1.56 -4.08
CA PRO A 28 -29.09 2.70 -3.20
C PRO A 28 -27.99 2.35 -2.20
N LEU A 29 -26.95 3.16 -2.20
CA LEU A 29 -25.83 3.03 -1.28
C LEU A 29 -26.24 3.59 0.08
N LYS A 30 -25.89 2.88 1.15
CA LYS A 30 -25.92 3.43 2.50
C LYS A 30 -24.61 4.21 2.73
N GLU A 31 -24.71 5.36 3.41
CA GLU A 31 -23.59 6.27 3.64
C GLU A 31 -23.36 6.51 5.12
N ALA A 32 -22.08 6.67 5.50
CA ALA A 32 -21.65 7.27 6.75
C ALA A 32 -20.48 8.21 6.49
N ARG A 33 -20.33 9.27 7.29
CA ARG A 33 -19.37 10.33 7.03
C ARG A 33 -18.69 10.82 8.31
N SER A 34 -17.41 11.21 8.17
CA SER A 34 -16.63 11.92 9.18
C SER A 34 -15.83 13.08 8.58
N ASP A 35 -14.85 13.59 9.33
CA ASP A 35 -13.90 14.60 8.84
C ASP A 35 -12.83 14.05 7.89
N TYR A 36 -12.74 12.73 7.75
CA TYR A 36 -11.70 12.07 6.94
C TYR A 36 -12.28 11.16 5.87
N PHE A 37 -13.45 10.58 6.11
CA PHE A 37 -14.02 9.54 5.26
C PHE A 37 -15.44 9.80 4.85
N VAL A 38 -15.80 9.27 3.70
CA VAL A 38 -17.16 8.96 3.31
C VAL A 38 -17.20 7.47 2.89
N ILE A 39 -18.07 6.71 3.55
CA ILE A 39 -18.18 5.26 3.38
C ILE A 39 -19.43 4.95 2.59
N TYR A 40 -19.30 4.15 1.54
CA TYR A 40 -20.40 3.64 0.74
C TYR A 40 -20.45 2.11 0.83
N THR A 41 -21.59 1.55 1.18
CA THR A 41 -21.82 0.11 1.18
C THR A 41 -23.09 -0.22 0.40
N THR A 42 -23.16 -1.37 -0.26
CA THR A 42 -24.37 -1.85 -0.95
C THR A 42 -25.46 -2.21 0.07
N ALA A 43 -26.72 -1.85 -0.26
CA ALA A 43 -27.83 -1.74 0.69
C ALA A 43 -28.23 -3.02 1.45
N HIS A 44 -27.96 -4.22 0.93
CA HIS A 44 -28.67 -5.42 1.43
C HIS A 44 -27.80 -6.56 1.96
N ALA A 45 -26.48 -6.52 1.80
CA ALA A 45 -25.60 -7.64 2.19
C ALA A 45 -24.22 -7.19 2.77
N GLY A 46 -23.98 -5.89 2.88
CA GLY A 46 -22.71 -5.35 3.33
C GLY A 46 -22.68 -5.01 4.82
N PRO A 47 -21.49 -4.72 5.36
CA PRO A 47 -21.34 -4.25 6.72
C PRO A 47 -22.04 -2.90 6.89
N SER A 48 -22.44 -2.57 8.13
CA SER A 48 -22.97 -1.23 8.43
C SER A 48 -21.93 -0.16 8.09
N PRO A 49 -22.27 0.90 7.32
CA PRO A 49 -21.34 1.98 7.02
C PRO A 49 -20.72 2.61 8.27
N SER A 50 -21.51 2.73 9.34
CA SER A 50 -21.02 3.28 10.62
C SER A 50 -19.94 2.39 11.27
N LYS A 51 -20.07 1.06 11.17
CA LYS A 51 -19.04 0.14 11.67
C LYS A 51 -17.77 0.25 10.86
N VAL A 52 -17.88 0.31 9.52
CA VAL A 52 -16.72 0.52 8.63
C VAL A 52 -16.06 1.86 8.92
N LEU A 53 -16.85 2.92 9.13
CA LEU A 53 -16.34 4.24 9.47
C LEU A 53 -15.53 4.22 10.77
N THR A 54 -16.05 3.60 11.82
CA THR A 54 -15.34 3.45 13.10
C THR A 54 -14.00 2.74 12.89
N LEU A 55 -14.00 1.61 12.16
CA LEU A 55 -12.78 0.88 11.86
C LEU A 55 -11.76 1.75 11.07
N CYS A 56 -12.22 2.52 10.09
CA CYS A 56 -11.35 3.40 9.31
C CYS A 56 -10.71 4.50 10.17
N GLU A 57 -11.47 5.08 11.12
CA GLU A 57 -10.95 6.11 12.03
C GLU A 57 -9.91 5.55 13.00
N GLU A 58 -10.17 4.37 13.57
CA GLU A 58 -9.23 3.68 14.44
C GLU A 58 -7.93 3.34 13.71
N LEU A 59 -8.04 2.74 12.52
CA LEU A 59 -6.90 2.41 11.66
C LEU A 59 -6.10 3.66 11.26
N ARG A 60 -6.78 4.72 10.80
CA ARG A 60 -6.14 5.96 10.44
C ARG A 60 -5.37 6.56 11.63
N SER A 61 -6.00 6.58 12.79
CA SER A 61 -5.37 7.11 14.02
C SER A 61 -4.10 6.34 14.37
N GLU A 62 -4.17 5.02 14.32
CA GLU A 62 -3.03 4.15 14.60
C GLU A 62 -1.91 4.29 13.55
N LEU A 63 -2.24 4.30 12.24
CA LEU A 63 -1.29 4.55 11.17
C LEU A 63 -0.60 5.90 11.32
N CYS A 64 -1.37 6.97 11.61
CA CYS A 64 -0.80 8.28 11.87
C CYS A 64 0.16 8.28 13.07
N ARG A 65 -0.18 7.56 14.13
CA ARG A 65 0.68 7.41 15.31
C ARG A 65 1.97 6.67 14.98
N VAL A 66 1.87 5.52 14.31
CA VAL A 66 3.02 4.69 13.93
C VAL A 66 3.98 5.45 13.02
N TRP A 67 3.46 6.12 12.01
CA TRP A 67 4.27 6.84 11.01
C TRP A 67 4.65 8.26 11.43
N GLY A 68 4.36 8.68 12.68
CA GLY A 68 4.71 10.01 13.20
C GLY A 68 3.94 11.15 12.53
N LEU A 69 2.71 10.91 12.10
CA LEU A 69 1.86 11.87 11.39
C LEU A 69 0.77 12.50 12.28
N ALA A 70 0.73 12.15 13.56
CA ALA A 70 -0.33 12.58 14.50
C ALA A 70 -0.50 14.10 14.58
N HIS A 71 0.56 14.88 14.43
CA HIS A 71 0.52 16.35 14.48
C HIS A 71 -0.05 16.98 13.19
N ARG A 72 -0.31 16.20 12.15
CA ARG A 72 -0.85 16.65 10.85
C ARG A 72 -2.33 16.34 10.68
N ALA A 73 -3.01 15.96 11.75
CA ALA A 73 -4.40 15.52 11.76
C ALA A 73 -5.41 16.66 11.48
N LYS A 74 -5.21 17.39 10.37
CA LYS A 74 -6.24 18.25 9.82
C LYS A 74 -7.25 17.40 9.07
N LYS A 75 -8.53 17.82 9.09
CA LYS A 75 -9.56 17.28 8.21
C LYS A 75 -9.01 17.09 6.80
N TRP A 76 -9.30 15.95 6.19
CA TRP A 76 -8.92 15.71 4.80
C TRP A 76 -9.81 16.50 3.85
N ASP A 77 -9.16 17.16 2.92
CA ASP A 77 -9.81 17.83 1.80
C ASP A 77 -9.03 17.47 0.53
N PRO A 78 -9.61 16.66 -0.36
CA PRO A 78 -10.90 15.94 -0.26
C PRO A 78 -10.90 14.81 0.79
N LEU A 79 -12.11 14.42 1.25
CA LEU A 79 -12.32 13.21 2.06
C LEU A 79 -11.89 11.96 1.29
N CYS A 80 -11.56 10.89 2.01
CA CYS A 80 -11.34 9.59 1.40
C CYS A 80 -12.68 8.87 1.19
N GLU A 81 -13.01 8.58 -0.06
CA GLU A 81 -14.13 7.73 -0.43
C GLU A 81 -13.76 6.28 -0.21
N ILE A 82 -14.54 5.53 0.56
CA ILE A 82 -14.38 4.09 0.73
C ILE A 82 -15.63 3.40 0.23
N VAL A 83 -15.47 2.53 -0.76
CA VAL A 83 -16.56 1.75 -1.35
C VAL A 83 -16.34 0.28 -1.01
N VAL A 84 -17.30 -0.30 -0.30
CA VAL A 84 -17.27 -1.72 0.07
C VAL A 84 -18.12 -2.51 -0.91
N HIS A 85 -17.49 -3.41 -1.64
CA HIS A 85 -18.08 -4.33 -2.60
C HIS A 85 -18.33 -5.69 -1.96
N THR A 86 -19.57 -6.18 -2.02
CA THR A 86 -19.95 -7.48 -1.46
C THR A 86 -19.73 -8.65 -2.43
N SER A 87 -19.30 -8.36 -3.67
CA SER A 87 -18.99 -9.37 -4.68
C SER A 87 -17.76 -8.99 -5.49
N ALA A 88 -17.05 -9.99 -6.01
CA ALA A 88 -15.94 -9.80 -6.93
C ALA A 88 -16.37 -9.07 -8.22
N ALA A 89 -17.56 -9.37 -8.73
CA ALA A 89 -18.07 -8.73 -9.94
C ALA A 89 -18.24 -7.21 -9.75
N SER A 90 -18.84 -6.77 -8.63
CA SER A 90 -18.98 -5.34 -8.32
C SER A 90 -17.62 -4.67 -8.11
N TYR A 91 -16.69 -5.35 -7.44
CA TYR A 91 -15.33 -4.84 -7.23
C TYR A 91 -14.62 -4.63 -8.57
N LEU A 92 -14.58 -5.67 -9.42
CA LEU A 92 -13.91 -5.60 -10.72
C LEU A 92 -14.55 -4.59 -11.69
N ALA A 93 -15.88 -4.44 -11.63
CA ALA A 93 -16.56 -3.39 -12.40
C ALA A 93 -16.13 -1.98 -12.00
N SER A 94 -15.71 -1.77 -10.72
CA SER A 94 -15.23 -0.48 -10.23
C SER A 94 -13.75 -0.22 -10.50
N VAL A 95 -12.91 -1.27 -10.36
CA VAL A 95 -11.44 -1.10 -10.38
C VAL A 95 -10.77 -1.61 -11.65
N GLY A 96 -11.41 -2.47 -12.39
CA GLY A 96 -10.89 -3.10 -13.61
C GLY A 96 -10.57 -4.59 -13.43
N PRO A 97 -10.56 -5.37 -14.53
CA PRO A 97 -10.35 -6.82 -14.49
C PRO A 97 -8.93 -7.21 -14.04
N GLU A 98 -7.97 -6.34 -14.19
CA GLU A 98 -6.58 -6.54 -13.76
C GLU A 98 -6.44 -6.69 -12.24
N ALA A 99 -7.42 -6.18 -11.48
CA ALA A 99 -7.46 -6.30 -10.03
C ALA A 99 -8.03 -7.65 -9.52
N ALA A 100 -8.19 -8.66 -10.41
CA ALA A 100 -8.79 -9.95 -10.05
C ALA A 100 -8.07 -10.71 -8.93
N GLN A 101 -6.79 -10.41 -8.69
CA GLN A 101 -5.97 -11.02 -7.64
C GLN A 101 -5.89 -10.16 -6.37
N THR A 102 -6.54 -9.00 -6.33
CA THR A 102 -6.54 -8.10 -5.18
C THR A 102 -7.87 -8.10 -4.44
N ARG A 103 -7.87 -7.63 -3.19
CA ARG A 103 -9.06 -7.43 -2.36
C ARG A 103 -9.28 -5.95 -2.02
N GLY A 104 -8.34 -5.11 -2.41
CA GLY A 104 -8.39 -3.66 -2.24
C GLY A 104 -7.70 -2.96 -3.40
N CYS A 105 -8.06 -1.71 -3.59
CA CYS A 105 -7.45 -0.81 -4.55
C CYS A 105 -7.59 0.61 -4.06
N SER A 106 -6.47 1.29 -3.85
CA SER A 106 -6.46 2.73 -3.54
C SER A 106 -6.14 3.55 -4.78
N ARG A 107 -6.88 4.63 -4.98
CA ARG A 107 -6.64 5.63 -6.02
C ARG A 107 -6.43 6.98 -5.38
N ILE A 108 -5.24 7.54 -5.57
CA ILE A 108 -4.86 8.84 -5.07
C ILE A 108 -4.49 9.70 -6.27
N GLU A 109 -5.28 10.73 -6.53
CA GLU A 109 -5.02 11.67 -7.61
C GLU A 109 -4.36 12.93 -7.06
N LEU A 110 -3.40 13.43 -7.81
CA LEU A 110 -2.63 14.61 -7.45
C LEU A 110 -2.82 15.71 -8.48
N HIS A 111 -3.08 16.91 -8.01
CA HIS A 111 -3.17 18.10 -8.84
C HIS A 111 -2.37 19.24 -8.22
N ASN A 112 -1.41 19.79 -8.96
CA ASN A 112 -0.52 20.87 -8.49
C ASN A 112 0.17 20.55 -7.15
N GLY A 113 0.65 19.30 -6.97
CA GLY A 113 1.35 18.86 -5.76
C GLY A 113 0.46 18.66 -4.53
N LYS A 114 -0.86 18.66 -4.71
CA LYS A 114 -1.84 18.37 -3.65
C LYS A 114 -2.69 17.18 -4.03
N VAL A 115 -3.12 16.44 -3.02
CA VAL A 115 -4.10 15.36 -3.22
C VAL A 115 -5.43 15.98 -3.63
N SER A 116 -5.94 15.60 -4.81
CA SER A 116 -7.22 16.06 -5.36
C SER A 116 -8.32 15.00 -5.26
N ARG A 117 -7.95 13.75 -5.02
CA ARG A 117 -8.87 12.64 -4.77
C ARG A 117 -8.21 11.57 -3.92
N ARG A 118 -9.01 10.97 -3.03
CA ARG A 118 -8.68 9.75 -2.29
C ARG A 118 -9.85 8.80 -2.42
N ARG A 119 -9.59 7.59 -2.88
CA ARG A 119 -10.61 6.54 -2.97
C ARG A 119 -9.99 5.20 -2.68
N ILE A 120 -10.71 4.38 -1.90
CA ILE A 120 -10.41 2.98 -1.67
C ILE A 120 -11.63 2.17 -2.07
N ASP A 121 -11.46 1.22 -2.97
CA ASP A 121 -12.42 0.18 -3.28
C ASP A 121 -11.98 -1.10 -2.55
N LEU A 122 -12.89 -1.73 -1.79
CA LEU A 122 -12.63 -2.93 -1.00
C LEU A 122 -13.60 -4.03 -1.38
N GLN A 123 -13.09 -5.20 -1.69
CA GLN A 123 -13.89 -6.41 -1.77
C GLN A 123 -13.98 -7.03 -0.38
N MET A 124 -15.20 -7.22 0.12
CA MET A 124 -15.45 -7.92 1.38
C MET A 124 -15.03 -9.41 1.25
N ASP A 125 -14.35 -9.92 2.25
CA ASP A 125 -13.98 -11.32 2.34
C ASP A 125 -15.19 -12.21 2.68
N VAL A 126 -15.05 -13.52 2.50
CA VAL A 126 -16.13 -14.50 2.73
C VAL A 126 -16.63 -14.48 4.18
N ASP A 127 -15.74 -14.19 5.13
CA ASP A 127 -16.06 -14.06 6.56
C ASP A 127 -16.61 -12.68 6.94
N GLY A 128 -16.79 -11.78 5.97
CA GLY A 128 -17.27 -10.43 6.17
C GLY A 128 -16.21 -9.42 6.58
N SER A 129 -14.94 -9.83 6.66
CA SER A 129 -13.84 -8.93 6.97
C SER A 129 -13.43 -8.07 5.77
N LEU A 130 -12.63 -7.02 6.04
CA LEU A 130 -12.05 -6.11 5.06
C LEU A 130 -10.52 -6.20 5.16
N SER A 131 -9.96 -7.36 4.87
CA SER A 131 -8.55 -7.68 5.12
C SER A 131 -7.56 -6.75 4.40
N ALA A 132 -7.95 -6.14 3.28
CA ALA A 132 -7.11 -5.20 2.55
C ALA A 132 -7.16 -3.76 3.10
N LEU A 133 -8.10 -3.42 4.00
CA LEU A 133 -8.32 -2.03 4.41
C LEU A 133 -7.06 -1.38 5.00
N ALA A 134 -6.34 -2.07 5.89
CA ALA A 134 -5.16 -1.51 6.53
C ALA A 134 -4.03 -1.21 5.52
N HIS A 135 -3.86 -2.08 4.55
CA HIS A 135 -2.91 -1.91 3.44
C HIS A 135 -3.26 -0.65 2.62
N GLU A 136 -4.48 -0.60 2.08
CA GLU A 136 -4.92 0.49 1.23
C GLU A 136 -4.96 1.83 1.96
N LEU A 137 -5.36 1.81 3.23
CA LEU A 137 -5.38 3.02 4.04
C LEU A 137 -3.97 3.55 4.36
N THR A 138 -2.96 2.67 4.39
CA THR A 138 -1.57 3.08 4.56
C THR A 138 -1.11 3.99 3.41
N HIS A 139 -1.39 3.62 2.15
CA HIS A 139 -1.11 4.48 0.99
C HIS A 139 -1.77 5.85 1.13
N VAL A 140 -3.05 5.87 1.51
CA VAL A 140 -3.82 7.12 1.65
C VAL A 140 -3.28 8.01 2.77
N VAL A 141 -2.96 7.42 3.93
CA VAL A 141 -2.42 8.16 5.09
C VAL A 141 -1.04 8.76 4.77
N LEU A 142 -0.22 8.06 3.99
CA LEU A 142 1.12 8.50 3.62
C LEU A 142 1.14 9.50 2.45
N ALA A 143 0.09 9.56 1.64
CA ALA A 143 0.05 10.38 0.42
C ALA A 143 0.37 11.86 0.67
N ASP A 144 -0.15 12.43 1.76
CA ASP A 144 0.10 13.84 2.11
C ASP A 144 1.57 14.10 2.51
N ARG A 145 2.29 13.07 2.96
CA ARG A 145 3.69 13.18 3.35
C ARG A 145 4.62 13.31 2.14
N PHE A 146 4.21 12.75 1.02
CA PHE A 146 5.01 12.72 -0.19
C PHE A 146 4.76 13.89 -1.15
N HIS A 147 3.92 14.88 -0.78
CA HIS A 147 3.76 16.16 -1.46
C HIS A 147 3.65 16.06 -3.00
N GLY A 148 2.82 15.14 -3.48
CA GLY A 148 2.55 15.02 -4.91
C GLY A 148 3.59 14.25 -5.73
N LYS A 149 4.55 13.64 -5.07
CA LYS A 149 5.45 12.66 -5.68
C LYS A 149 5.47 11.42 -4.80
N PRO A 150 5.00 10.26 -5.27
CA PRO A 150 5.01 9.05 -4.46
C PRO A 150 6.43 8.60 -4.16
N PRO A 151 6.60 7.75 -3.15
CA PRO A 151 7.84 7.01 -2.98
C PRO A 151 8.04 6.01 -4.12
N ALA A 152 9.20 5.39 -4.20
CA ALA A 152 9.41 4.28 -5.13
C ALA A 152 8.46 3.12 -4.81
N HIS A 153 7.96 2.44 -5.84
CA HIS A 153 6.92 1.41 -5.77
C HIS A 153 7.22 0.32 -4.73
N TRP A 154 8.46 -0.22 -4.72
CA TRP A 154 8.87 -1.23 -3.74
C TRP A 154 8.75 -0.76 -2.29
N LEU A 155 9.03 0.52 -2.05
CA LEU A 155 9.03 1.08 -0.71
C LEU A 155 7.61 1.37 -0.24
N ASP A 156 6.76 1.87 -1.12
CA ASP A 156 5.35 2.11 -0.86
C ASP A 156 4.61 0.81 -0.54
N GLU A 157 4.76 -0.20 -1.40
CA GLU A 157 4.18 -1.52 -1.19
C GLU A 157 4.75 -2.24 0.03
N GLY A 158 6.05 -2.14 0.24
CA GLY A 158 6.70 -2.75 1.42
C GLY A 158 6.21 -2.13 2.72
N ILE A 159 5.99 -0.82 2.77
CA ILE A 159 5.41 -0.11 3.93
C ILE A 159 3.95 -0.52 4.13
N ALA A 160 3.14 -0.55 3.07
CA ALA A 160 1.74 -0.94 3.15
C ALA A 160 1.59 -2.41 3.61
N THR A 161 2.45 -3.31 3.13
CA THR A 161 2.46 -4.72 3.55
C THR A 161 2.80 -4.91 5.03
N LEU A 162 3.51 -3.99 5.67
CA LEU A 162 3.70 -4.03 7.13
C LEU A 162 2.39 -3.84 7.91
N ALA A 163 1.37 -3.26 7.30
CA ALA A 163 0.03 -3.10 7.86
C ALA A 163 -0.89 -4.30 7.57
N ASP A 164 -0.49 -5.22 6.71
CA ASP A 164 -1.25 -6.43 6.39
C ASP A 164 -1.32 -7.40 7.58
N SER A 165 -2.29 -8.32 7.52
CA SER A 165 -2.40 -9.41 8.48
C SER A 165 -1.11 -10.24 8.53
N ARG A 166 -0.85 -10.85 9.70
CA ARG A 166 0.34 -11.72 9.85
C ARG A 166 0.37 -12.87 8.84
N ALA A 167 -0.80 -13.42 8.51
CA ALA A 167 -0.91 -14.48 7.51
C ALA A 167 -0.44 -14.02 6.13
N LYS A 168 -0.82 -12.82 5.70
CA LYS A 168 -0.39 -12.23 4.43
C LYS A 168 1.11 -11.87 4.44
N GLN A 169 1.61 -11.31 5.54
CA GLN A 169 3.06 -11.08 5.70
C GLN A 169 3.86 -12.38 5.58
N LEU A 170 3.40 -13.48 6.22
CA LEU A 170 4.05 -14.79 6.13
C LEU A 170 4.06 -15.35 4.70
N LEU A 171 3.01 -15.10 3.92
CA LEU A 171 2.99 -15.45 2.50
C LEU A 171 4.12 -14.72 1.75
N HIS A 172 4.21 -13.41 1.89
CA HIS A 172 5.24 -12.62 1.23
C HIS A 172 6.66 -12.93 1.74
N GLU A 173 6.82 -13.29 3.01
CA GLU A 173 8.10 -13.78 3.53
C GLU A 173 8.54 -15.09 2.81
N ARG A 174 7.60 -16.01 2.56
CA ARG A 174 7.85 -17.23 1.76
C ARG A 174 8.18 -16.89 0.32
N ASP A 175 7.39 -16.01 -0.32
CA ASP A 175 7.63 -15.56 -1.69
C ASP A 175 9.06 -15.03 -1.87
N CYS A 176 9.56 -14.24 -0.90
CA CYS A 176 10.93 -13.75 -0.89
C CYS A 176 11.95 -14.90 -0.81
N GLN A 177 11.72 -15.86 0.11
CA GLN A 177 12.61 -17.01 0.28
C GLN A 177 12.63 -17.92 -0.95
N ASP A 178 11.49 -18.14 -1.56
CA ASP A 178 11.34 -18.95 -2.76
C ASP A 178 12.03 -18.27 -3.95
N ALA A 179 11.86 -16.97 -4.13
CA ALA A 179 12.54 -16.21 -5.16
C ALA A 179 14.07 -16.26 -5.00
N LEU A 180 14.58 -16.09 -3.77
CA LEU A 180 16.02 -16.15 -3.48
C LEU A 180 16.60 -17.56 -3.71
N SER A 181 15.86 -18.62 -3.34
CA SER A 181 16.36 -20.00 -3.45
C SER A 181 16.31 -20.54 -4.87
N SER A 182 15.32 -20.11 -5.66
CA SER A 182 15.16 -20.52 -7.05
C SER A 182 15.95 -19.67 -8.06
N GLY A 183 16.61 -18.59 -7.59
CA GLY A 183 17.32 -17.67 -8.46
C GLY A 183 16.42 -16.68 -9.22
N HIS A 184 15.12 -16.61 -8.89
CA HIS A 184 14.16 -15.69 -9.51
C HIS A 184 14.02 -14.35 -8.77
N ALA A 185 14.83 -14.12 -7.73
CA ALA A 185 14.85 -12.84 -7.04
C ALA A 185 15.28 -11.72 -8.00
N LEU A 186 14.54 -10.62 -7.99
CA LEU A 186 14.90 -9.44 -8.75
C LEU A 186 16.24 -8.90 -8.24
N PRO A 187 17.18 -8.54 -9.13
CA PRO A 187 18.36 -7.78 -8.76
C PRO A 187 17.93 -6.51 -7.99
N LEU A 188 18.62 -6.17 -6.90
CA LEU A 188 18.19 -5.06 -6.04
C LEU A 188 18.07 -3.75 -6.82
N GLN A 189 18.99 -3.46 -7.73
CA GLN A 189 18.92 -2.27 -8.58
C GLN A 189 17.63 -2.25 -9.43
N GLN A 190 17.16 -3.41 -9.90
CA GLN A 190 15.90 -3.52 -10.63
C GLN A 190 14.71 -3.31 -9.70
N LEU A 191 14.70 -3.96 -8.53
CA LEU A 191 13.64 -3.79 -7.53
C LEU A 191 13.43 -2.32 -7.15
N LEU A 192 14.53 -1.60 -6.89
CA LEU A 192 14.50 -0.19 -6.46
C LEU A 192 13.92 0.76 -7.53
N ASN A 193 13.98 0.38 -8.80
CA ASN A 193 13.54 1.22 -9.93
C ASN A 193 12.32 0.64 -10.67
N LEU A 194 11.70 -0.41 -10.14
CA LEU A 194 10.56 -1.04 -10.80
C LEU A 194 9.31 -0.17 -10.61
N GLU A 195 8.76 0.33 -11.73
CA GLU A 195 7.51 1.12 -11.74
C GLU A 195 6.28 0.28 -12.13
N GLY A 196 6.49 -0.91 -12.67
CA GLY A 196 5.44 -1.82 -13.11
C GLY A 196 5.97 -3.20 -13.46
N PHE A 197 5.08 -4.19 -13.59
CA PHE A 197 5.46 -5.56 -13.87
C PHE A 197 5.43 -5.86 -15.37
N THR A 198 6.44 -6.54 -15.87
CA THR A 198 6.46 -7.06 -17.24
C THR A 198 5.73 -8.41 -17.35
N SER A 199 5.52 -9.08 -16.20
CA SER A 199 4.79 -10.35 -16.09
C SER A 199 4.19 -10.50 -14.69
N PRO A 200 2.98 -11.06 -14.56
CA PRO A 200 2.40 -11.40 -13.26
C PRO A 200 3.28 -12.32 -12.41
N ALA A 201 4.13 -13.14 -13.03
CA ALA A 201 5.07 -14.02 -12.32
C ALA A 201 6.12 -13.27 -11.49
N GLN A 202 6.35 -11.99 -11.74
CA GLN A 202 7.27 -11.16 -10.94
C GLN A 202 6.66 -10.67 -9.63
N MET A 203 5.33 -10.66 -9.50
CA MET A 203 4.63 -10.09 -8.35
C MET A 203 5.02 -10.73 -7.01
N PRO A 204 5.03 -12.06 -6.85
CA PRO A 204 5.40 -12.67 -5.57
C PRO A 204 6.83 -12.27 -5.14
N ALA A 205 7.79 -12.32 -6.07
CA ALA A 205 9.16 -11.91 -5.80
C ALA A 205 9.23 -10.42 -5.41
N PHE A 206 8.52 -9.54 -6.12
CA PHE A 206 8.49 -8.11 -5.84
C PHE A 206 7.93 -7.81 -4.46
N TYR A 207 6.73 -8.29 -4.12
CA TYR A 207 6.10 -8.03 -2.82
C TYR A 207 6.91 -8.65 -1.67
N GLY A 208 7.39 -9.88 -1.87
CA GLY A 208 8.22 -10.57 -0.87
C GLY A 208 9.54 -9.83 -0.60
N GLN A 209 10.24 -9.40 -1.65
CA GLN A 209 11.49 -8.66 -1.51
C GLN A 209 11.25 -7.26 -0.94
N SER A 210 10.19 -6.57 -1.33
CA SER A 210 9.81 -5.25 -0.82
C SER A 210 9.53 -5.30 0.68
N LEU A 211 8.71 -6.25 1.14
CA LEU A 211 8.47 -6.46 2.56
C LEU A 211 9.76 -6.77 3.33
N SER A 212 10.58 -7.69 2.81
CA SER A 212 11.83 -8.09 3.45
C SER A 212 12.81 -6.93 3.61
N LEU A 213 12.97 -6.13 2.55
CA LEU A 213 13.87 -4.98 2.55
C LEU A 213 13.37 -3.87 3.48
N VAL A 214 12.07 -3.53 3.41
CA VAL A 214 11.45 -2.53 4.29
C VAL A 214 11.52 -2.99 5.75
N SER A 215 11.25 -4.26 6.04
CA SER A 215 11.36 -4.82 7.39
C SER A 215 12.78 -4.71 7.94
N MET A 216 13.81 -4.98 7.12
CA MET A 216 15.21 -4.81 7.52
C MET A 216 15.53 -3.35 7.86
N LEU A 217 15.10 -2.41 7.02
CA LEU A 217 15.33 -0.98 7.22
C LEU A 217 14.58 -0.45 8.44
N ALA A 218 13.31 -0.83 8.61
CA ALA A 218 12.47 -0.42 9.73
C ALA A 218 12.97 -0.91 11.10
N ARG A 219 13.68 -2.06 11.15
CA ARG A 219 14.29 -2.56 12.40
C ARG A 219 15.49 -1.77 12.86
N GLN A 220 16.16 -1.10 11.94
CA GLN A 220 17.37 -0.33 12.25
C GLN A 220 17.06 1.10 12.67
N ARG A 221 15.84 1.57 12.42
CA ARG A 221 15.43 2.96 12.64
C ARG A 221 13.97 3.03 13.07
N THR A 222 13.53 4.21 13.48
CA THR A 222 12.12 4.47 13.77
C THR A 222 11.29 4.47 12.47
N PRO A 223 9.97 4.18 12.53
CA PRO A 223 9.09 4.30 11.37
C PRO A 223 9.16 5.69 10.71
N GLN A 224 9.26 6.76 11.52
CA GLN A 224 9.41 8.12 11.01
C GLN A 224 10.69 8.29 10.17
N GLN A 225 11.82 7.73 10.61
CA GLN A 225 13.08 7.79 9.87
C GLN A 225 13.02 6.99 8.55
N LEU A 226 12.24 5.93 8.49
CA LEU A 226 11.98 5.20 7.24
C LEU A 226 11.23 6.09 6.23
N ILE A 227 10.23 6.86 6.69
CA ILE A 227 9.53 7.82 5.82
C ILE A 227 10.47 8.95 5.38
N ASP A 228 11.31 9.47 6.28
CA ASP A 228 12.28 10.49 5.91
C ASP A 228 13.32 9.97 4.90
N PHE A 229 13.76 8.71 5.04
CA PHE A 229 14.56 8.02 4.03
C PHE A 229 13.84 7.93 2.69
N ALA A 230 12.54 7.58 2.68
CA ALA A 230 11.75 7.50 1.45
C ALA A 230 11.69 8.83 0.69
N VAL A 231 11.52 9.94 1.43
CA VAL A 231 11.54 11.31 0.88
C VAL A 231 12.91 11.64 0.28
N ASP A 232 13.98 11.41 1.04
CA ASP A 232 15.34 11.70 0.58
C ASP A 232 15.78 10.80 -0.60
N ALA A 233 15.37 9.53 -0.60
CA ALA A 233 15.66 8.60 -1.70
C ALA A 233 15.02 9.06 -3.01
N ARG A 234 13.79 9.56 -2.94
CA ARG A 234 13.06 10.13 -4.07
C ARG A 234 13.68 11.43 -4.57
N ASP A 235 14.02 12.35 -3.65
CA ASP A 235 14.42 13.72 -3.98
C ASP A 235 15.91 13.84 -4.30
N SER A 236 16.77 13.03 -3.69
CA SER A 236 18.23 13.11 -3.75
C SER A 236 18.91 11.80 -4.18
N GLY A 237 18.11 10.75 -4.42
CA GLY A 237 18.58 9.43 -4.85
C GLY A 237 19.09 8.53 -3.71
N TYR A 238 19.15 7.23 -4.04
CA TYR A 238 19.51 6.19 -3.07
C TYR A 238 20.88 6.36 -2.42
N PRO A 239 21.97 6.72 -3.14
CA PRO A 239 23.28 6.83 -2.51
C PRO A 239 23.30 7.85 -1.37
N PHE A 240 22.67 9.01 -1.58
CA PHE A 240 22.55 10.05 -0.56
C PHE A 240 21.71 9.57 0.63
N ALA A 241 20.50 9.07 0.36
CA ALA A 241 19.56 8.65 1.40
C ALA A 241 20.10 7.48 2.24
N LEU A 242 20.69 6.47 1.59
CA LEU A 242 21.31 5.33 2.27
C LEU A 242 22.45 5.76 3.19
N LYS A 243 23.31 6.67 2.72
CA LYS A 243 24.40 7.20 3.53
C LYS A 243 23.88 7.98 4.72
N LYS A 244 22.93 8.88 4.50
CA LYS A 244 22.35 9.76 5.53
C LYS A 244 21.63 8.99 6.62
N HIS A 245 20.76 8.05 6.26
CA HIS A 245 19.85 7.40 7.22
C HIS A 245 20.38 6.09 7.79
N TYR A 246 21.19 5.35 7.03
CA TYR A 246 21.62 4.00 7.39
C TYR A 246 23.13 3.81 7.44
N ASN A 247 23.92 4.83 7.07
CA ASN A 247 25.38 4.75 6.91
C ASN A 247 25.80 3.62 5.93
N ILE A 248 25.02 3.44 4.88
CA ILE A 248 25.29 2.52 3.76
C ILE A 248 25.77 3.35 2.58
N ASN A 249 26.90 2.97 1.97
CA ASN A 249 27.58 3.83 0.99
C ASN A 249 27.08 3.62 -0.45
N SER A 250 26.41 2.48 -0.74
CA SER A 250 25.96 2.17 -2.08
C SER A 250 24.79 1.18 -2.09
N VAL A 251 24.08 1.10 -3.22
CA VAL A 251 23.05 0.06 -3.45
C VAL A 251 23.67 -1.34 -3.43
N ALA A 252 24.90 -1.51 -3.90
CA ALA A 252 25.59 -2.80 -3.84
C ALA A 252 25.87 -3.23 -2.37
N GLU A 253 26.25 -2.29 -1.50
CA GLU A 253 26.39 -2.58 -0.07
C GLU A 253 25.04 -2.92 0.58
N LEU A 254 23.98 -2.21 0.19
CA LEU A 254 22.61 -2.53 0.62
C LEU A 254 22.20 -3.96 0.20
N ASP A 255 22.48 -4.37 -1.04
CA ASP A 255 22.15 -5.71 -1.52
C ASP A 255 22.85 -6.80 -0.69
N VAL A 256 24.14 -6.63 -0.41
CA VAL A 256 24.89 -7.58 0.44
C VAL A 256 24.26 -7.67 1.84
N LYS A 257 23.96 -6.55 2.47
CA LYS A 257 23.35 -6.51 3.81
C LYS A 257 21.95 -7.11 3.82
N TRP A 258 21.14 -6.79 2.81
CA TRP A 258 19.78 -7.32 2.69
C TRP A 258 19.79 -8.84 2.45
N ARG A 259 20.62 -9.36 1.56
CA ARG A 259 20.73 -10.82 1.33
C ARG A 259 21.18 -11.56 2.57
N ALA A 260 22.10 -11.01 3.34
CA ALA A 260 22.52 -11.58 4.62
C ALA A 260 21.35 -11.59 5.63
N HIS A 261 20.58 -10.50 5.72
CA HIS A 261 19.39 -10.42 6.55
C HIS A 261 18.32 -11.44 6.13
N ALA A 262 17.98 -11.49 4.84
CA ALA A 262 16.99 -12.41 4.32
C ALA A 262 17.38 -13.89 4.56
N LYS A 263 18.67 -14.22 4.43
CA LYS A 263 19.20 -15.57 4.75
C LYS A 263 19.06 -15.91 6.24
N ALA A 264 19.37 -14.96 7.12
CA ALA A 264 19.25 -15.15 8.57
C ALA A 264 17.79 -15.34 8.99
N SER A 265 16.86 -14.59 8.39
CA SER A 265 15.42 -14.67 8.67
C SER A 265 14.79 -16.04 8.35
N ARG A 266 15.40 -16.85 7.47
CA ARG A 266 15.03 -18.22 7.20
C ARG A 266 15.04 -19.13 8.43
N HIS A 267 15.94 -18.86 9.37
CA HIS A 267 16.24 -19.76 10.51
C HIS A 267 15.58 -19.29 11.82
N VAL A 268 15.08 -18.08 11.87
CA VAL A 268 14.63 -17.46 13.14
C VAL A 268 13.09 -17.43 13.28
N GLY A 269 12.35 -17.95 12.30
CA GLY A 269 10.89 -17.84 12.27
C GLY A 269 10.42 -16.41 11.96
N PRO A 270 9.12 -16.19 11.85
CA PRO A 270 8.56 -14.94 11.39
C PRO A 270 8.88 -13.79 12.34
N SER A 271 9.64 -12.83 11.85
CA SER A 271 10.21 -11.74 12.63
C SER A 271 9.92 -10.34 12.07
N SER A 272 8.97 -10.20 11.14
CA SER A 272 8.55 -8.87 10.69
C SER A 272 7.96 -8.08 11.86
N PRO A 273 8.29 -6.80 12.03
CA PRO A 273 7.67 -5.99 13.06
C PRO A 273 6.18 -5.92 12.78
N VAL A 274 5.36 -6.38 13.74
CA VAL A 274 3.91 -6.13 13.70
C VAL A 274 3.74 -4.69 14.10
N LEU A 275 3.78 -3.78 13.14
CA LEU A 275 3.63 -2.35 13.39
C LEU A 275 2.23 -1.99 13.88
N ILE A 276 1.24 -2.86 13.61
CA ILE A 276 -0.17 -2.65 13.98
C ILE A 276 -0.67 -3.89 14.74
N ALA A 277 -0.06 -4.16 15.89
CA ALA A 277 -0.43 -5.30 16.73
C ALA A 277 -1.83 -5.16 17.38
N SER A 278 -2.37 -3.95 17.46
CA SER A 278 -3.63 -3.63 18.12
C SER A 278 -4.88 -3.89 17.28
N LEU A 279 -4.72 -4.20 15.99
CA LEU A 279 -5.85 -4.42 15.09
C LEU A 279 -6.12 -5.91 14.86
N ARG A 280 -6.11 -6.69 15.93
CA ARG A 280 -6.68 -8.04 15.89
C ARG A 280 -8.20 -7.93 16.02
N PRO A 281 -8.95 -8.60 15.11
CA PRO A 281 -10.39 -8.74 15.27
C PRO A 281 -10.75 -9.46 16.57
#